data_a9b490688fce1c93d8d997340bdb64a8
#
_entry.id   a9b490688fce1c93d8d997340bdb64a8
#
_cell.length_a   1.000
_cell.length_b   1.000
_cell.length_c   1.000
_cell.angle_alpha   90.00
_cell.angle_beta   90.00
_cell.angle_gamma   90.00
#
_symmetry.space_group_name_H-M   'P 1'
#
loop_
_entity.id
_entity.type
_entity.pdbx_description
1 polymer ?
#
loop_
_entity_poly.entity_id
_entity_poly.type
_entity_poly.pdbx_seq_one_letter_code
_entity_poly.pdbx_strand_id
1 'polypeptide(L)'
;LYADPTTGTADEGTFTDSYDNRYPAGCVVTAMAQIAAYLKPSMPSIDWTLANVHSVSNSDKTSERAKAVASVFSLIAKGSGTTYGPEGGSTNTQKARNYMKTLGVYMDDATDCTFQNMKSSLDALRLVYITGTSRHVSTRGFNASGRHAWLADGYQIRQRNSSYRMILKQYNVYCHCNFGWGGDFDGWYLYQSSGDITFDCNGYPNFEYDIFDYDLKAYPNVRKR
;
A
#
# COMPACT_ATOMS: atom_id res chain seq x y z
N LEU A 1 -4.91 -11.58 4.32
CA LEU A 1 -4.07 -12.78 4.39
C LEU A 1 -3.33 -12.83 5.70
N TYR A 2 -3.26 -14.01 6.28
CA TYR A 2 -2.64 -14.24 7.58
C TYR A 2 -1.57 -15.31 7.47
N ALA A 3 -0.53 -15.21 8.29
CA ALA A 3 0.49 -16.22 8.39
C ALA A 3 0.14 -17.23 9.49
N ASP A 4 0.65 -18.46 9.35
CA ASP A 4 0.58 -19.45 10.40
C ASP A 4 1.44 -19.02 11.60
N PRO A 5 0.88 -18.90 12.81
CA PRO A 5 1.61 -18.46 13.99
C PRO A 5 2.68 -19.47 14.46
N THR A 6 2.55 -20.74 14.09
CA THR A 6 3.50 -21.78 14.51
C THR A 6 4.77 -21.81 13.66
N THR A 7 4.66 -21.46 12.39
CA THR A 7 5.76 -21.50 11.43
C THR A 7 6.29 -20.11 11.08
N GLY A 8 5.52 -19.05 11.34
CA GLY A 8 5.84 -17.69 10.92
C GLY A 8 5.89 -17.50 9.40
N THR A 9 5.39 -18.46 8.63
CA THR A 9 5.36 -18.42 7.17
C THR A 9 3.98 -18.03 6.66
N ALA A 10 3.94 -17.41 5.48
CA ALA A 10 2.67 -17.12 4.83
C ALA A 10 1.94 -18.41 4.46
N ASP A 11 0.66 -18.47 4.78
CA ASP A 11 -0.19 -19.61 4.48
C ASP A 11 -0.61 -19.59 3.02
N GLU A 12 -0.12 -20.53 2.24
CA GLU A 12 -0.44 -20.65 0.83
C GLU A 12 -1.86 -21.18 0.65
N GLY A 13 -2.72 -20.35 0.11
CA GLY A 13 -4.03 -20.77 -0.38
C GLY A 13 -5.18 -20.72 0.61
N THR A 14 -5.02 -20.18 1.81
CA THR A 14 -6.14 -19.99 2.73
C THR A 14 -6.37 -18.52 3.07
N PHE A 15 -7.61 -18.08 2.90
CA PHE A 15 -8.13 -16.86 3.47
C PHE A 15 -8.87 -17.21 4.77
N THR A 16 -8.60 -16.49 5.83
CA THR A 16 -9.47 -16.50 7.01
C THR A 16 -9.92 -15.08 7.33
N ASP A 17 -11.16 -14.98 7.69
CA ASP A 17 -11.85 -13.76 8.14
C ASP A 17 -11.82 -13.62 9.67
N SER A 18 -11.32 -14.62 10.36
CA SER A 18 -11.17 -14.61 11.80
C SER A 18 -9.69 -14.62 12.16
N TYR A 19 -9.39 -13.99 13.27
CA TYR A 19 -8.07 -13.99 13.90
C TYR A 19 -7.67 -15.36 14.46
N ASP A 20 -8.22 -16.45 13.91
CA ASP A 20 -7.93 -17.82 14.33
C ASP A 20 -6.44 -18.14 14.19
N ASN A 21 -5.65 -17.61 15.12
CA ASN A 21 -4.22 -17.86 15.28
C ASN A 21 -3.33 -17.50 14.07
N ARG A 22 -3.74 -16.57 13.20
CA ARG A 22 -2.94 -16.15 12.04
C ARG A 22 -2.64 -14.67 12.10
N TYR A 23 -1.49 -14.28 11.56
CA TYR A 23 -1.03 -12.91 11.56
C TYR A 23 -1.38 -12.18 10.26
N PRO A 24 -1.69 -10.87 10.32
CA PRO A 24 -1.88 -10.05 9.12
C PRO A 24 -0.67 -10.11 8.18
N ALA A 25 -0.91 -10.06 6.88
CA ALA A 25 0.14 -10.18 5.86
C ALA A 25 1.21 -9.07 5.92
N GLY A 26 0.86 -7.92 6.47
CA GLY A 26 1.73 -6.75 6.56
C GLY A 26 1.63 -5.81 5.35
N CYS A 27 1.79 -4.51 5.62
CA CYS A 27 1.54 -3.45 4.65
C CYS A 27 2.49 -3.51 3.43
N VAL A 28 3.78 -3.80 3.65
CA VAL A 28 4.76 -3.90 2.55
C VAL A 28 4.39 -5.03 1.61
N VAL A 29 4.04 -6.21 2.13
CA VAL A 29 3.61 -7.35 1.30
C VAL A 29 2.33 -7.03 0.55
N THR A 30 1.37 -6.36 1.20
CA THR A 30 0.11 -5.94 0.57
C THR A 30 0.36 -4.98 -0.59
N ALA A 31 1.14 -3.93 -0.38
CA ALA A 31 1.47 -2.98 -1.44
C ALA A 31 2.23 -3.64 -2.61
N MET A 32 3.18 -4.55 -2.33
CA MET A 32 3.89 -5.28 -3.38
C MET A 32 2.98 -6.26 -4.13
N ALA A 33 2.01 -6.87 -3.45
CA ALA A 33 1.01 -7.73 -4.09
C ALA A 33 0.08 -6.93 -5.02
N GLN A 34 -0.33 -5.74 -4.63
CA GLN A 34 -1.10 -4.82 -5.49
C GLN A 34 -0.28 -4.40 -6.73
N ILE A 35 1.02 -4.09 -6.57
CA ILE A 35 1.93 -3.82 -7.69
C ILE A 35 2.02 -5.03 -8.61
N ALA A 36 2.17 -6.24 -8.05
CA ALA A 36 2.24 -7.46 -8.84
C ALA A 36 0.92 -7.73 -9.59
N ALA A 37 -0.23 -7.51 -8.96
CA ALA A 37 -1.54 -7.65 -9.62
C ALA A 37 -1.71 -6.66 -10.79
N TYR A 38 -1.22 -5.44 -10.65
CA TYR A 38 -1.25 -4.42 -11.70
C TYR A 38 -0.32 -4.76 -12.87
N LEU A 39 0.93 -5.12 -12.58
CA LEU A 39 1.98 -5.33 -13.61
C LEU A 39 2.04 -6.77 -14.15
N LYS A 40 1.46 -7.74 -13.44
CA LYS A 40 1.47 -9.17 -13.78
C LYS A 40 2.89 -9.65 -14.17
N PRO A 41 3.85 -9.60 -13.23
CA PRO A 41 5.19 -10.08 -13.51
C PRO A 41 5.20 -11.59 -13.77
N SER A 42 6.33 -12.10 -14.27
CA SER A 42 6.49 -13.53 -14.47
C SER A 42 6.59 -14.25 -13.13
N MET A 43 5.49 -14.89 -12.74
CA MET A 43 5.37 -15.74 -11.55
C MET A 43 4.73 -17.06 -12.01
N PRO A 44 5.55 -18.08 -12.36
CA PRO A 44 5.06 -19.27 -13.08
C PRO A 44 3.94 -20.05 -12.37
N SER A 45 3.89 -19.96 -11.03
CA SER A 45 2.84 -20.62 -10.23
C SER A 45 1.56 -19.77 -10.07
N ILE A 46 1.51 -18.58 -10.66
CA ILE A 46 0.36 -17.67 -10.53
C ILE A 46 -0.43 -17.58 -11.82
N ASP A 47 -1.70 -17.94 -11.73
CA ASP A 47 -2.66 -17.64 -12.79
C ASP A 47 -3.25 -16.23 -12.54
N TRP A 48 -2.78 -15.27 -13.32
CA TRP A 48 -3.22 -13.88 -13.24
C TRP A 48 -4.68 -13.67 -13.69
N THR A 49 -5.30 -14.63 -14.34
CA THR A 49 -6.74 -14.56 -14.67
C THR A 49 -7.58 -14.78 -13.41
N LEU A 50 -7.08 -15.54 -12.47
CA LEU A 50 -7.69 -15.79 -11.16
C LEU A 50 -7.23 -14.79 -10.10
N ALA A 51 -5.93 -14.45 -10.08
CA ALA A 51 -5.34 -13.59 -9.03
C ALA A 51 -5.64 -12.08 -9.22
N ASN A 52 -6.03 -11.65 -10.41
CA ASN A 52 -6.34 -10.24 -10.70
C ASN A 52 -7.83 -9.96 -10.47
N VAL A 53 -8.25 -9.96 -9.23
CA VAL A 53 -9.63 -9.70 -8.81
C VAL A 53 -9.73 -8.43 -7.99
N HIS A 54 -10.87 -7.74 -8.10
CA HIS A 54 -11.11 -6.50 -7.36
C HIS A 54 -11.19 -6.74 -5.85
N SER A 55 -11.87 -7.80 -5.45
CA SER A 55 -11.97 -8.20 -4.05
C SER A 55 -12.30 -9.70 -3.95
N VAL A 56 -12.01 -10.26 -2.78
CA VAL A 56 -12.42 -11.62 -2.41
C VAL A 56 -13.24 -11.49 -1.13
N SER A 57 -14.50 -11.93 -1.18
CA SER A 57 -15.40 -11.89 -0.03
C SER A 57 -15.14 -13.07 0.91
N ASN A 58 -15.61 -12.98 2.16
CA ASN A 58 -15.53 -14.06 3.13
C ASN A 58 -16.26 -15.33 2.67
N SER A 59 -17.32 -15.21 1.90
CA SER A 59 -18.03 -16.33 1.31
C SER A 59 -17.25 -17.04 0.21
N ASP A 60 -16.24 -16.38 -0.36
CA ASP A 60 -15.44 -16.84 -1.50
C ASP A 60 -14.01 -17.26 -1.11
N LYS A 61 -13.71 -17.29 0.18
CA LYS A 61 -12.35 -17.49 0.73
C LYS A 61 -11.69 -18.83 0.37
N THR A 62 -12.46 -19.83 0.00
CA THR A 62 -11.96 -21.15 -0.42
C THR A 62 -11.92 -21.32 -1.93
N SER A 63 -12.33 -20.33 -2.70
CA SER A 63 -12.33 -20.38 -4.14
C SER A 63 -10.93 -20.42 -4.74
N GLU A 64 -10.82 -20.85 -5.99
CA GLU A 64 -9.55 -20.81 -6.72
C GLU A 64 -9.01 -19.38 -6.88
N ARG A 65 -9.89 -18.37 -6.93
CA ARG A 65 -9.49 -16.96 -6.93
C ARG A 65 -8.85 -16.56 -5.61
N ALA A 66 -9.47 -16.92 -4.49
CA ALA A 66 -8.92 -16.64 -3.16
C ALA A 66 -7.56 -17.31 -2.98
N LYS A 67 -7.42 -18.57 -3.40
CA LYS A 67 -6.15 -19.30 -3.36
C LYS A 67 -5.08 -18.65 -4.24
N ALA A 68 -5.44 -18.22 -5.46
CA ALA A 68 -4.51 -17.54 -6.36
C ALA A 68 -4.01 -16.21 -5.76
N VAL A 69 -4.90 -15.39 -5.18
CA VAL A 69 -4.52 -14.17 -4.48
C VAL A 69 -3.61 -14.49 -3.29
N ALA A 70 -3.98 -15.49 -2.47
CA ALA A 70 -3.18 -15.91 -1.32
C ALA A 70 -1.77 -16.34 -1.74
N SER A 71 -1.65 -17.07 -2.86
CA SER A 71 -0.36 -17.50 -3.40
C SER A 71 0.54 -16.32 -3.81
N VAL A 72 -0.02 -15.25 -4.40
CA VAL A 72 0.75 -14.03 -4.69
C VAL A 72 1.35 -13.44 -3.43
N PHE A 73 0.54 -13.28 -2.39
CA PHE A 73 1.00 -12.75 -1.10
C PHE A 73 2.07 -13.64 -0.48
N SER A 74 1.85 -14.97 -0.47
CA SER A 74 2.79 -15.94 0.08
C SER A 74 4.15 -15.88 -0.62
N LEU A 75 4.17 -15.87 -1.94
CA LEU A 75 5.41 -15.80 -2.72
C LEU A 75 6.16 -14.50 -2.44
N ILE A 76 5.46 -13.36 -2.39
CA ILE A 76 6.07 -12.07 -2.08
C ILE A 76 6.62 -12.06 -0.64
N ALA A 77 5.86 -12.56 0.32
CA ALA A 77 6.27 -12.62 1.71
C ALA A 77 7.53 -13.47 1.89
N LYS A 78 7.55 -14.68 1.33
CA LYS A 78 8.70 -15.58 1.35
C LYS A 78 9.91 -14.96 0.67
N GLY A 79 9.73 -14.45 -0.55
CA GLY A 79 10.82 -13.85 -1.33
C GLY A 79 11.39 -12.58 -0.70
N SER A 80 10.58 -11.84 0.04
CA SER A 80 11.00 -10.64 0.76
C SER A 80 11.58 -10.93 2.15
N GLY A 81 11.55 -12.18 2.61
CA GLY A 81 11.98 -12.57 3.95
C GLY A 81 11.14 -11.90 5.05
N THR A 82 9.82 -11.88 4.87
CA THR A 82 8.88 -11.36 5.86
C THR A 82 8.89 -12.21 7.12
N THR A 83 8.93 -11.56 8.28
CA THR A 83 8.76 -12.21 9.58
C THR A 83 7.39 -11.88 10.14
N TYR A 84 6.76 -12.84 10.81
CA TYR A 84 5.41 -12.70 11.33
C TYR A 84 5.41 -12.71 12.85
N GLY A 85 4.52 -11.91 13.45
CA GLY A 85 4.32 -11.80 14.88
C GLY A 85 2.93 -11.25 15.20
N PRO A 86 2.60 -11.04 16.49
CA PRO A 86 1.28 -10.56 16.91
C PRO A 86 0.86 -9.25 16.24
N GLU A 87 1.81 -8.40 15.89
CA GLU A 87 1.59 -7.12 15.20
C GLU A 87 1.48 -7.28 13.66
N GLY A 88 1.54 -8.50 13.14
CA GLY A 88 1.47 -8.80 11.73
C GLY A 88 2.81 -9.08 11.05
N GLY A 89 2.81 -9.06 9.72
CA GLY A 89 4.00 -9.28 8.91
C GLY A 89 4.90 -8.06 8.85
N SER A 90 6.16 -8.23 9.20
CA SER A 90 7.19 -7.20 9.12
C SER A 90 8.19 -7.50 8.01
N THR A 91 8.38 -6.56 7.10
CA THR A 91 9.29 -6.68 5.97
C THR A 91 10.01 -5.36 5.73
N ASN A 92 11.31 -5.45 5.47
CA ASN A 92 12.09 -4.30 5.06
C ASN A 92 11.80 -3.96 3.59
N THR A 93 11.49 -2.69 3.31
CA THR A 93 11.20 -2.18 1.95
C THR A 93 12.29 -2.56 0.95
N GLN A 94 13.57 -2.48 1.31
CA GLN A 94 14.66 -2.80 0.40
C GLN A 94 14.70 -4.30 0.05
N LYS A 95 14.42 -5.18 1.01
CA LYS A 95 14.32 -6.63 0.74
C LYS A 95 13.16 -6.92 -0.22
N ALA A 96 12.01 -6.28 0.00
CA ALA A 96 10.85 -6.43 -0.88
C ALA A 96 11.15 -5.90 -2.29
N ARG A 97 11.76 -4.72 -2.43
CA ARG A 97 12.20 -4.18 -3.73
C ARG A 97 13.17 -5.12 -4.45
N ASN A 98 14.13 -5.68 -3.73
CA ASN A 98 15.11 -6.62 -4.31
C ASN A 98 14.40 -7.88 -4.83
N TYR A 99 13.45 -8.42 -4.08
CA TYR A 99 12.67 -9.55 -4.56
C TYR A 99 11.80 -9.19 -5.79
N MET A 100 11.09 -8.07 -5.75
CA MET A 100 10.30 -7.61 -6.89
C MET A 100 11.16 -7.42 -8.15
N LYS A 101 12.40 -6.97 -7.99
CA LYS A 101 13.37 -6.87 -9.08
C LYS A 101 13.70 -8.22 -9.70
N THR A 102 13.77 -9.31 -8.93
CA THR A 102 13.93 -10.67 -9.48
C THR A 102 12.75 -11.12 -10.33
N LEU A 103 11.58 -10.55 -10.10
CA LEU A 103 10.36 -10.77 -10.88
C LEU A 103 10.24 -9.82 -12.09
N GLY A 104 11.26 -9.00 -12.35
CA GLY A 104 11.24 -8.00 -13.43
C GLY A 104 10.48 -6.72 -13.09
N VAL A 105 10.13 -6.49 -11.83
CA VAL A 105 9.46 -5.26 -11.37
C VAL A 105 10.47 -4.31 -10.74
N TYR A 106 10.53 -3.10 -11.23
CA TYR A 106 11.47 -2.07 -10.83
C TYR A 106 10.73 -0.85 -10.31
N MET A 107 11.35 -0.14 -9.40
CA MET A 107 10.97 1.19 -8.95
C MET A 107 12.25 1.99 -8.67
N ASP A 108 12.18 3.29 -8.83
CA ASP A 108 13.34 4.16 -8.60
C ASP A 108 13.64 4.27 -7.09
N ASP A 109 14.75 4.88 -6.74
CA ASP A 109 15.15 5.06 -5.35
C ASP A 109 14.24 6.06 -4.64
N ALA A 110 14.28 6.01 -3.32
CA ALA A 110 13.45 6.86 -2.46
C ALA A 110 13.71 8.34 -2.71
N THR A 111 12.64 9.09 -2.84
CA THR A 111 12.62 10.55 -2.88
C THR A 111 11.67 11.08 -1.83
N ASP A 112 11.68 12.38 -1.59
CA ASP A 112 10.66 13.00 -0.77
C ASP A 112 9.29 12.89 -1.43
N CYS A 113 8.26 12.68 -0.61
CA CYS A 113 6.89 12.44 -1.08
C CYS A 113 6.20 13.75 -1.47
N THR A 114 6.72 14.40 -2.52
CA THR A 114 6.16 15.63 -3.07
C THR A 114 5.45 15.37 -4.38
N PHE A 115 4.50 16.23 -4.74
CA PHE A 115 3.81 16.12 -6.03
C PHE A 115 4.79 16.14 -7.20
N GLN A 116 5.81 17.00 -7.15
CA GLN A 116 6.80 17.12 -8.20
C GLN A 116 7.55 15.82 -8.46
N ASN A 117 7.92 15.09 -7.40
CA ASN A 117 8.65 13.83 -7.50
C ASN A 117 7.78 12.66 -8.00
N MET A 118 6.46 12.71 -7.77
CA MET A 118 5.55 11.64 -8.15
C MET A 118 4.86 11.85 -9.49
N LYS A 119 4.69 13.12 -9.90
CA LYS A 119 3.89 13.51 -11.07
C LYS A 119 4.29 12.77 -12.35
N SER A 120 5.58 12.70 -12.67
CA SER A 120 6.06 12.06 -13.90
C SER A 120 5.73 10.56 -13.96
N SER A 121 5.70 9.88 -12.81
CA SER A 121 5.28 8.47 -12.72
C SER A 121 3.80 8.33 -13.01
N LEU A 122 2.98 9.15 -12.36
CA LEU A 122 1.54 9.11 -12.50
C LEU A 122 1.09 9.53 -13.91
N ASP A 123 1.76 10.51 -14.54
CA ASP A 123 1.54 10.87 -15.93
C ASP A 123 1.85 9.71 -16.89
N ALA A 124 2.82 8.88 -16.54
CA ALA A 124 3.19 7.68 -17.30
C ALA A 124 2.34 6.45 -16.94
N LEU A 125 1.25 6.61 -16.20
CA LEU A 125 0.39 5.53 -15.69
C LEU A 125 1.17 4.50 -14.87
N ARG A 126 2.17 4.94 -14.12
CA ARG A 126 2.98 4.12 -13.24
C ARG A 126 2.63 4.40 -11.79
N LEU A 127 2.49 3.35 -11.03
CA LEU A 127 2.28 3.45 -9.59
C LEU A 127 3.49 4.10 -8.90
N VAL A 128 3.22 4.70 -7.75
CA VAL A 128 4.26 5.14 -6.82
C VAL A 128 4.06 4.37 -5.52
N TYR A 129 5.10 3.67 -5.07
CA TYR A 129 5.11 3.04 -3.76
C TYR A 129 5.50 4.08 -2.73
N ILE A 130 4.74 4.20 -1.65
CA ILE A 130 4.94 5.19 -0.58
C ILE A 130 5.15 4.48 0.74
N THR A 131 6.02 5.02 1.56
CA THR A 131 6.17 4.65 2.97
C THR A 131 6.10 5.90 3.84
N GLY A 132 5.56 5.75 5.03
CA GLY A 132 5.49 6.84 6.00
C GLY A 132 5.33 6.33 7.41
N THR A 133 5.51 7.22 8.37
CA THR A 133 5.34 6.96 9.80
C THR A 133 4.22 7.85 10.32
N SER A 134 3.31 7.28 11.11
CA SER A 134 2.31 8.07 11.84
C SER A 134 2.94 8.69 13.08
N ARG A 135 2.55 9.94 13.38
CA ARG A 135 2.95 10.63 14.63
C ARG A 135 2.04 10.30 15.80
N HIS A 136 1.27 9.27 15.72
CA HIS A 136 0.28 9.00 16.73
C HIS A 136 0.91 8.68 18.08
N VAL A 137 0.52 9.44 19.11
CA VAL A 137 0.78 9.14 20.51
C VAL A 137 -0.46 8.41 21.04
N SER A 138 -0.42 7.10 21.08
CA SER A 138 -1.48 6.31 21.68
C SER A 138 -1.66 6.71 23.16
N THR A 139 -2.87 7.08 23.53
CA THR A 139 -3.25 7.33 24.93
C THR A 139 -3.20 6.05 25.79
N ARG A 140 -3.00 4.89 25.18
CA ARG A 140 -2.90 3.57 25.84
C ARG A 140 -1.47 3.07 26.01
N GLY A 141 -0.46 3.90 25.79
CA GLY A 141 0.94 3.54 26.07
C GLY A 141 1.59 2.61 25.05
N PHE A 142 0.96 2.27 23.97
CA PHE A 142 1.60 1.61 22.84
C PHE A 142 2.31 2.66 22.00
N ASN A 143 3.62 2.71 22.05
CA ASN A 143 4.46 3.43 21.10
C ASN A 143 4.48 2.66 19.76
N ALA A 144 3.32 2.51 19.14
CA ALA A 144 3.26 2.11 17.75
C ALA A 144 3.61 3.34 16.93
N SER A 145 4.90 3.57 16.70
CA SER A 145 5.33 4.35 15.55
C SER A 145 4.91 3.53 14.32
N GLY A 146 3.65 3.64 13.95
CA GLY A 146 3.04 2.87 12.89
C GLY A 146 3.67 3.26 11.57
N ARG A 147 4.70 2.51 11.14
CA ARG A 147 5.17 2.60 9.76
C ARG A 147 4.17 1.89 8.87
N HIS A 148 3.77 2.56 7.82
CA HIS A 148 2.89 1.98 6.81
C HIS A 148 3.48 2.10 5.43
N ALA A 149 3.02 1.22 4.52
CA ALA A 149 3.37 1.22 3.12
C ALA A 149 2.10 1.10 2.29
N TRP A 150 1.96 1.96 1.27
CA TRP A 150 0.79 2.03 0.41
C TRP A 150 1.16 2.47 -1.01
N LEU A 151 0.16 2.63 -1.87
CA LEU A 151 0.35 3.05 -3.25
C LEU A 151 -0.34 4.37 -3.54
N ALA A 152 0.29 5.18 -4.39
CA ALA A 152 -0.40 6.22 -5.14
C ALA A 152 -0.53 5.75 -6.60
N ASP A 153 -1.74 5.91 -7.14
CA ASP A 153 -2.12 5.43 -8.46
C ASP A 153 -2.71 6.52 -9.37
N GLY A 154 -2.87 7.74 -8.84
CA GLY A 154 -3.39 8.85 -9.62
C GLY A 154 -3.24 10.20 -8.94
N TYR A 155 -3.52 11.25 -9.70
CA TYR A 155 -3.67 12.59 -9.18
C TYR A 155 -4.76 13.35 -9.91
N GLN A 156 -5.26 14.41 -9.30
CA GLN A 156 -6.16 15.35 -9.92
C GLN A 156 -5.81 16.79 -9.55
N ILE A 157 -6.05 17.69 -10.47
CA ILE A 157 -5.89 19.13 -10.26
C ILE A 157 -7.28 19.76 -10.35
N ARG A 158 -7.69 20.42 -9.28
CA ARG A 158 -8.99 21.12 -9.23
C ARG A 158 -8.79 22.61 -9.08
N GLN A 159 -9.49 23.40 -9.88
CA GLN A 159 -9.53 24.84 -9.70
C GLN A 159 -10.30 25.16 -8.42
N ARG A 160 -9.72 25.97 -7.55
CA ARG A 160 -10.38 26.47 -6.35
C ARG A 160 -11.37 27.56 -6.76
N ASN A 161 -12.63 27.38 -6.44
CA ASN A 161 -13.62 28.45 -6.57
C ASN A 161 -13.40 29.47 -5.45
N SER A 162 -12.93 30.67 -5.79
CA SER A 162 -12.92 31.78 -4.84
C SER A 162 -14.13 32.67 -5.11
N SER A 163 -14.91 32.96 -4.08
CA SER A 163 -16.06 33.89 -4.14
C SER A 163 -15.66 35.37 -4.27
N TYR A 164 -14.38 35.66 -4.23
CA TYR A 164 -13.84 37.01 -4.45
C TYR A 164 -13.09 37.10 -5.80
N ARG A 165 -13.20 38.23 -6.47
CA ARG A 165 -12.52 38.57 -7.72
C ARG A 165 -10.98 38.49 -7.61
N MET A 166 -10.45 37.28 -7.46
CA MET A 166 -9.01 37.10 -7.56
C MET A 166 -8.62 36.88 -9.01
N ILE A 167 -7.71 37.70 -9.47
CA ILE A 167 -7.15 37.68 -10.82
C ILE A 167 -6.33 36.41 -11.08
N LEU A 168 -5.89 35.71 -10.04
CA LEU A 168 -5.10 34.51 -10.15
C LEU A 168 -5.94 33.24 -9.84
N LYS A 169 -5.98 32.33 -10.80
CA LYS A 169 -6.58 31.03 -10.62
C LYS A 169 -5.73 30.24 -9.62
N GLN A 170 -6.35 29.78 -8.55
CA GLN A 170 -5.71 28.86 -7.58
C GLN A 170 -6.14 27.44 -7.90
N TYR A 171 -5.22 26.49 -7.75
CA TYR A 171 -5.46 25.08 -7.98
C TYR A 171 -5.09 24.27 -6.75
N ASN A 172 -5.91 23.30 -6.45
CA ASN A 172 -5.61 22.27 -5.48
C ASN A 172 -5.17 21.00 -6.22
N VAL A 173 -4.12 20.39 -5.76
CA VAL A 173 -3.62 19.12 -6.28
C VAL A 173 -3.91 18.04 -5.27
N TYR A 174 -4.49 16.93 -5.72
CA TYR A 174 -4.81 15.77 -4.90
C TYR A 174 -4.10 14.55 -5.44
N CYS A 175 -3.60 13.71 -4.53
CA CYS A 175 -3.08 12.38 -4.81
C CYS A 175 -4.14 11.34 -4.48
N HIS A 176 -4.38 10.39 -5.37
CA HIS A 176 -5.18 9.22 -5.06
C HIS A 176 -4.30 8.12 -4.49
N CYS A 177 -4.73 7.54 -3.38
CA CYS A 177 -3.99 6.49 -2.68
C CYS A 177 -4.86 5.28 -2.38
N ASN A 178 -4.22 4.11 -2.39
CA ASN A 178 -4.76 2.85 -1.92
C ASN A 178 -3.91 2.36 -0.75
N PHE A 179 -4.50 2.35 0.44
CA PHE A 179 -3.80 2.01 1.68
C PHE A 179 -3.68 0.51 1.94
N GLY A 180 -4.35 -0.32 1.14
CA GLY A 180 -4.32 -1.76 1.30
C GLY A 180 -5.10 -2.30 2.49
N TRP A 181 -6.02 -1.50 3.02
CA TRP A 181 -6.90 -1.85 4.16
C TRP A 181 -8.30 -2.25 3.74
N GLY A 182 -8.42 -2.91 2.59
CA GLY A 182 -9.71 -3.40 2.09
C GLY A 182 -10.61 -2.32 1.49
N GLY A 183 -10.05 -1.17 1.18
CA GLY A 183 -10.75 0.01 0.68
C GLY A 183 -10.91 1.12 1.71
N ASP A 184 -10.66 0.81 3.00
CA ASP A 184 -10.66 1.83 4.03
C ASP A 184 -9.54 2.84 3.77
N PHE A 185 -9.89 4.13 3.87
CA PHE A 185 -9.01 5.28 3.61
C PHE A 185 -8.47 5.40 2.18
N ASP A 186 -8.88 4.53 1.26
CA ASP A 186 -8.59 4.74 -0.15
C ASP A 186 -9.28 6.02 -0.62
N GLY A 187 -8.53 6.93 -1.26
CA GLY A 187 -9.11 8.20 -1.63
C GLY A 187 -8.13 9.29 -2.03
N TRP A 188 -8.62 10.53 -2.01
CA TRP A 188 -7.93 11.72 -2.50
C TRP A 188 -7.37 12.55 -1.36
N TYR A 189 -6.05 12.70 -1.31
CA TYR A 189 -5.32 13.46 -0.31
C TYR A 189 -4.77 14.74 -0.89
N LEU A 190 -5.00 15.86 -0.21
CA LEU A 190 -4.62 17.20 -0.68
C LEU A 190 -3.13 17.48 -0.43
N TYR A 191 -2.40 17.87 -1.48
CA TYR A 191 -1.11 18.52 -1.32
C TYR A 191 -1.28 19.92 -0.77
N GLN A 192 -0.48 20.25 0.24
CA GLN A 192 -0.43 21.60 0.79
C GLN A 192 0.26 22.57 -0.17
N SER A 193 0.11 23.86 0.05
CA SER A 193 0.76 24.90 -0.76
C SER A 193 2.29 24.88 -0.71
N SER A 194 2.86 24.28 0.35
CA SER A 194 4.30 23.98 0.47
C SER A 194 4.78 22.88 -0.48
N GLY A 195 3.89 22.10 -1.08
CA GLY A 195 4.21 20.91 -1.84
C GLY A 195 4.24 19.63 -1.01
N ASP A 196 4.09 19.74 0.31
CA ASP A 196 4.01 18.61 1.23
C ASP A 196 2.62 17.97 1.18
N ILE A 197 2.53 16.71 1.59
CA ILE A 197 1.27 16.00 1.72
C ILE A 197 1.17 15.38 3.11
N THR A 198 -0.02 15.40 3.66
CA THR A 198 -0.38 14.70 4.89
C THR A 198 -1.49 13.72 4.56
N PHE A 199 -1.29 12.47 4.93
CA PHE A 199 -2.29 11.43 4.75
C PHE A 199 -3.06 11.27 6.06
N ASP A 200 -4.18 11.96 6.14
CA ASP A 200 -5.05 11.94 7.31
C ASP A 200 -6.06 10.80 7.16
N CYS A 201 -5.82 9.72 7.88
CA CYS A 201 -6.69 8.56 7.96
C CYS A 201 -7.65 8.64 9.15
N ASN A 202 -8.02 9.84 9.58
CA ASN A 202 -9.02 10.08 10.60
C ASN A 202 -10.42 9.87 10.05
N GLY A 203 -11.22 9.04 10.68
CA GLY A 203 -12.61 8.91 10.25
C GLY A 203 -13.42 7.80 10.90
N TYR A 204 -12.78 6.91 11.65
CA TYR A 204 -13.50 5.84 12.35
C TYR A 204 -13.46 6.03 13.86
N PRO A 205 -14.62 5.93 14.56
CA PRO A 205 -14.71 6.20 16.00
C PRO A 205 -13.93 5.23 16.90
N ASN A 206 -13.32 4.19 16.34
CA ASN A 206 -12.60 3.16 17.09
C ASN A 206 -11.12 3.00 16.68
N PHE A 207 -10.65 3.72 15.67
CA PHE A 207 -9.24 3.76 15.32
C PHE A 207 -8.65 5.05 15.88
N GLU A 208 -7.67 4.90 16.74
CA GLU A 208 -6.84 6.01 17.18
C GLU A 208 -6.11 6.54 15.94
N TYR A 209 -6.22 7.80 15.71
CA TYR A 209 -5.82 8.65 14.58
C TYR A 209 -4.46 8.30 13.95
N ASP A 210 -4.44 7.73 12.77
CA ASP A 210 -3.22 7.57 11.99
C ASP A 210 -3.08 8.72 10.99
N ILE A 211 -2.22 9.69 11.34
CA ILE A 211 -1.81 10.76 10.42
C ILE A 211 -0.39 10.45 9.95
N PHE A 212 -0.25 10.08 8.69
CA PHE A 212 1.07 9.85 8.10
C PHE A 212 1.60 11.16 7.52
N ASP A 213 2.50 11.78 8.24
CA ASP A 213 3.13 13.06 7.86
C ASP A 213 4.63 13.09 8.17
N TYR A 214 5.18 11.99 8.69
CA TYR A 214 6.56 11.88 9.09
C TYR A 214 7.31 10.79 8.33
N ASP A 215 8.59 11.04 8.01
CA ASP A 215 9.46 10.14 7.25
C ASP A 215 8.79 9.60 5.96
N LEU A 216 8.05 10.47 5.29
CA LEU A 216 7.38 10.14 4.04
C LEU A 216 8.39 9.97 2.92
N LYS A 217 8.39 8.80 2.27
CA LYS A 217 9.22 8.50 1.11
C LYS A 217 8.37 7.96 -0.02
N ALA A 218 8.62 8.47 -1.21
CA ALA A 218 8.05 7.97 -2.45
C ALA A 218 9.11 7.20 -3.25
N TYR A 219 8.71 6.06 -3.82
CA TYR A 219 9.50 5.25 -4.73
C TYR A 219 8.79 5.26 -6.09
N PRO A 220 9.14 6.21 -6.95
CA PRO A 220 8.43 6.43 -8.21
C PRO A 220 8.81 5.40 -9.28
N ASN A 221 8.14 5.52 -10.44
CA ASN A 221 8.42 4.74 -11.63
C ASN A 221 8.30 3.21 -11.44
N VAL A 222 7.27 2.77 -10.71
CA VAL A 222 6.97 1.33 -10.62
C VAL A 222 6.62 0.80 -12.00
N ARG A 223 7.44 -0.12 -12.52
CA ARG A 223 7.35 -0.61 -13.90
C ARG A 223 7.84 -2.06 -14.04
N LYS A 224 7.33 -2.75 -15.05
CA LYS A 224 7.86 -4.04 -15.49
C LYS A 224 8.87 -3.81 -16.62
N ARG A 225 9.94 -4.58 -16.65
CA ARG A 225 10.91 -4.68 -17.76
C ARG A 225 10.88 -6.06 -18.36
#